data_c97950c27e426e94e74e93f74cf33078
#
_entry.id   c97950c27e426e94e74e93f74cf33078
#
_cell.length_a   1.000
_cell.length_b   1.000
_cell.length_c   1.000
_cell.angle_alpha   90.00
_cell.angle_beta   90.00
_cell.angle_gamma   90.00
#
_symmetry.space_group_name_H-M   'P 1'
#
loop_
_entity.id
_entity.type
_entity.pdbx_description
1 polymer ?
#
loop_
_entity_poly.entity_id
_entity_poly.type
_entity_poly.pdbx_seq_one_letter_code
_entity_poly.pdbx_strand_id
1 'polypeptide(L)'
;NEMDKFRLRYRENCDILLMDDIQILNRGEAVQEEFFHTLNDFFEKGQQVVVASDRMPKDIHGLEDRIRTRLEWGLIADIQMPDLETRVAILKYKAERRGIRLPNEVVTYISRISKRSIRELEGNLNKVRMFSELQGLEINLELAKKVLSTHDESVTITIDEIKKICAEHFKVRLNDLGSKTRTKPIVTARQVAMFLIKKHLDKSLVDIGRSFGGKDHTTVMNALRRIQ
;
A
#
# COMPACT_ATOMS: atom_id res chain seq x y z
N ASN A 1 -23.35 4.78 31.32
CA ASN A 1 -23.24 4.01 30.08
C ASN A 1 -21.90 4.40 29.42
N GLU A 2 -21.26 3.50 28.65
CA GLU A 2 -19.98 3.81 27.98
C GLU A 2 -20.13 4.91 26.92
N MET A 3 -21.25 4.94 26.23
CA MET A 3 -21.56 5.99 25.25
C MET A 3 -21.71 7.36 25.91
N ASP A 4 -22.28 7.45 27.11
CA ASP A 4 -22.40 8.73 27.81
C ASP A 4 -21.03 9.24 28.25
N LYS A 5 -20.12 8.35 28.67
CA LYS A 5 -18.74 8.70 28.97
C LYS A 5 -17.97 9.17 27.72
N PHE A 6 -18.22 8.52 26.56
CA PHE A 6 -17.65 8.92 25.28
C PHE A 6 -18.12 10.33 24.90
N ARG A 7 -19.42 10.59 24.95
CA ARG A 7 -20.02 11.90 24.63
C ARG A 7 -19.48 12.99 25.56
N LEU A 8 -19.47 12.74 26.87
CA LEU A 8 -18.93 13.68 27.85
C LEU A 8 -17.47 14.02 27.56
N ARG A 9 -16.66 13.00 27.23
CA ARG A 9 -15.22 13.19 26.96
C ARG A 9 -14.95 13.96 25.69
N TYR A 10 -15.64 13.60 24.58
CA TYR A 10 -15.29 14.08 23.23
C TYR A 10 -16.22 15.20 22.73
N ARG A 11 -17.36 15.45 23.35
CA ARG A 11 -18.25 16.56 22.97
C ARG A 11 -18.28 17.71 23.98
N GLU A 12 -18.06 17.41 25.27
CA GLU A 12 -18.18 18.43 26.29
C GLU A 12 -16.83 18.91 26.82
N ASN A 13 -15.86 18.00 26.94
CA ASN A 13 -14.54 18.29 27.50
C ASN A 13 -13.43 18.29 26.46
N CYS A 14 -13.73 18.73 25.23
CA CYS A 14 -12.77 18.73 24.14
C CYS A 14 -12.94 20.01 23.32
N ASP A 15 -11.90 20.84 23.24
CA ASP A 15 -11.89 22.06 22.46
C ASP A 15 -11.54 21.85 20.99
N ILE A 16 -10.74 20.81 20.70
CA ILE A 16 -10.27 20.44 19.37
C ILE A 16 -10.39 18.94 19.18
N LEU A 17 -11.13 18.52 18.16
CA LEU A 17 -11.23 17.11 17.77
C LEU A 17 -10.28 16.81 16.62
N LEU A 18 -9.33 15.89 16.84
CA LEU A 18 -8.47 15.35 15.81
C LEU A 18 -8.87 13.90 15.55
N MET A 19 -9.22 13.57 14.30
CA MET A 19 -9.60 12.22 13.91
C MET A 19 -8.81 11.79 12.69
N ASP A 20 -8.13 10.66 12.81
CA ASP A 20 -7.38 10.05 11.71
C ASP A 20 -8.18 8.91 11.08
N ASP A 21 -7.86 8.59 9.81
CA ASP A 21 -8.42 7.47 9.06
C ASP A 21 -9.96 7.47 8.99
N ILE A 22 -10.59 8.63 8.71
CA ILE A 22 -12.07 8.72 8.67
C ILE A 22 -12.73 7.82 7.62
N GLN A 23 -11.99 7.30 6.64
CA GLN A 23 -12.52 6.34 5.67
C GLN A 23 -13.03 5.04 6.31
N ILE A 24 -12.65 4.73 7.57
CA ILE A 24 -13.16 3.56 8.29
C ILE A 24 -14.60 3.72 8.79
N LEU A 25 -15.15 4.95 8.79
CA LEU A 25 -16.53 5.23 9.21
C LEU A 25 -17.59 4.53 8.34
N ASN A 26 -17.22 4.07 7.14
CA ASN A 26 -18.11 3.34 6.24
C ASN A 26 -18.61 1.98 6.79
N ARG A 27 -18.14 1.57 7.98
CA ARG A 27 -18.41 0.23 8.55
C ARG A 27 -19.71 0.10 9.35
N GLY A 28 -20.48 1.17 9.52
CA GLY A 28 -21.74 1.07 10.25
C GLY A 28 -22.50 2.39 10.38
N GLU A 29 -23.82 2.34 10.15
CA GLU A 29 -24.72 3.50 10.23
C GLU A 29 -24.70 4.16 11.61
N ALA A 30 -24.74 3.36 12.69
CA ALA A 30 -24.72 3.89 14.05
C ALA A 30 -23.44 4.67 14.39
N VAL A 31 -22.28 4.27 13.82
CA VAL A 31 -21.00 4.98 13.99
C VAL A 31 -21.02 6.30 13.23
N GLN A 32 -21.57 6.29 12.02
CA GLN A 32 -21.73 7.50 11.21
C GLN A 32 -22.69 8.49 11.86
N GLU A 33 -23.79 8.00 12.40
CA GLU A 33 -24.75 8.84 13.12
C GLU A 33 -24.11 9.52 14.34
N GLU A 34 -23.39 8.76 15.16
CA GLU A 34 -22.69 9.32 16.33
C GLU A 34 -21.61 10.34 15.92
N PHE A 35 -20.89 10.07 14.85
CA PHE A 35 -19.90 11.00 14.29
C PHE A 35 -20.56 12.27 13.76
N PHE A 36 -21.67 12.15 13.04
CA PHE A 36 -22.44 13.30 12.55
C PHE A 36 -22.91 14.21 13.68
N HIS A 37 -23.44 13.64 14.75
CA HIS A 37 -23.85 14.40 15.93
C HIS A 37 -22.65 15.08 16.60
N THR A 38 -21.51 14.39 16.67
CA THR A 38 -20.27 14.97 17.21
C THR A 38 -19.79 16.16 16.38
N LEU A 39 -19.81 16.04 15.05
CA LEU A 39 -19.48 17.18 14.16
C LEU A 39 -20.43 18.37 14.38
N ASN A 40 -21.73 18.13 14.48
CA ASN A 40 -22.71 19.19 14.71
C ASN A 40 -22.46 19.90 16.04
N ASP A 41 -22.23 19.18 17.12
CA ASP A 41 -21.93 19.77 18.45
C ASP A 41 -20.69 20.67 18.38
N PHE A 42 -19.64 20.27 17.65
CA PHE A 42 -18.45 21.09 17.49
C PHE A 42 -18.70 22.35 16.64
N PHE A 43 -19.45 22.21 15.54
CA PHE A 43 -19.82 23.36 14.70
C PHE A 43 -20.69 24.36 15.45
N GLU A 44 -21.67 23.91 16.20
CA GLU A 44 -22.55 24.79 16.99
C GLU A 44 -21.79 25.55 18.10
N LYS A 45 -20.78 24.91 18.69
CA LYS A 45 -19.92 25.51 19.70
C LYS A 45 -18.78 26.36 19.10
N GLY A 46 -18.62 26.41 17.78
CA GLY A 46 -17.51 27.09 17.10
C GLY A 46 -16.14 26.46 17.39
N GLN A 47 -16.12 25.18 17.74
CA GLN A 47 -14.91 24.43 18.06
C GLN A 47 -14.26 23.84 16.82
N GLN A 48 -12.96 23.58 16.88
CA GLN A 48 -12.18 23.09 15.72
C GLN A 48 -12.27 21.57 15.58
N VAL A 49 -12.56 21.12 14.36
CA VAL A 49 -12.42 19.72 13.95
C VAL A 49 -11.37 19.61 12.86
N VAL A 50 -10.46 18.66 13.01
CA VAL A 50 -9.45 18.30 12.00
C VAL A 50 -9.57 16.81 11.74
N VAL A 51 -9.75 16.45 10.48
CA VAL A 51 -9.87 15.04 10.07
C VAL A 51 -8.80 14.71 9.02
N ALA A 52 -8.28 13.50 9.07
CA ALA A 52 -7.38 12.99 8.06
C ALA A 52 -7.98 11.75 7.37
N SER A 53 -7.66 11.58 6.09
CA SER A 53 -8.14 10.47 5.26
C SER A 53 -7.12 10.13 4.18
N ASP A 54 -7.12 8.89 3.72
CA ASP A 54 -6.34 8.44 2.57
C ASP A 54 -6.95 8.81 1.22
N ARG A 55 -8.16 9.42 1.22
CA ARG A 55 -8.92 9.81 0.03
C ARG A 55 -9.84 10.98 0.31
N MET A 56 -10.27 11.63 -0.77
CA MET A 56 -11.22 12.74 -0.67
C MET A 56 -12.58 12.28 -0.12
N PRO A 57 -13.34 13.13 0.59
CA PRO A 57 -14.65 12.77 1.12
C PRO A 57 -15.61 12.17 0.09
N LYS A 58 -15.59 12.68 -1.15
CA LYS A 58 -16.39 12.16 -2.28
C LYS A 58 -16.03 10.73 -2.70
N ASP A 59 -14.79 10.29 -2.43
CA ASP A 59 -14.26 8.99 -2.83
C ASP A 59 -14.37 7.95 -1.70
N ILE A 60 -14.92 8.33 -0.54
CA ILE A 60 -15.19 7.40 0.56
C ILE A 60 -16.52 6.68 0.30
N HIS A 61 -16.42 5.42 -0.18
CA HIS A 61 -17.59 4.61 -0.41
C HIS A 61 -18.33 4.31 0.90
N GLY A 62 -19.67 4.42 0.88
CA GLY A 62 -20.50 4.15 2.05
C GLY A 62 -20.51 5.24 3.12
N LEU A 63 -19.89 6.39 2.85
CA LEU A 63 -20.05 7.57 3.70
C LEU A 63 -21.36 8.29 3.36
N GLU A 64 -22.15 8.58 4.40
CA GLU A 64 -23.42 9.28 4.25
C GLU A 64 -23.24 10.70 3.68
N ASP A 65 -24.16 11.12 2.81
CA ASP A 65 -24.08 12.42 2.12
C ASP A 65 -24.07 13.62 3.09
N ARG A 66 -24.77 13.53 4.21
CA ARG A 66 -24.76 14.56 5.24
C ARG A 66 -23.39 14.77 5.89
N ILE A 67 -22.62 13.68 6.11
CA ILE A 67 -21.26 13.75 6.64
C ILE A 67 -20.33 14.29 5.55
N ARG A 68 -20.44 13.74 4.34
CA ARG A 68 -19.65 14.19 3.17
C ARG A 68 -19.76 15.68 2.96
N THR A 69 -20.96 16.19 2.89
CA THR A 69 -21.22 17.65 2.71
C THR A 69 -20.59 18.47 3.82
N ARG A 70 -20.64 18.03 5.07
CA ARG A 70 -20.01 18.72 6.20
C ARG A 70 -18.49 18.76 6.08
N LEU A 71 -17.87 17.66 5.67
CA LEU A 71 -16.42 17.58 5.47
C LEU A 71 -15.97 18.44 4.30
N GLU A 72 -16.75 18.50 3.21
CA GLU A 72 -16.46 19.31 2.04
C GLU A 72 -16.67 20.82 2.27
N TRP A 73 -17.43 21.20 3.27
CA TRP A 73 -17.64 22.60 3.65
C TRP A 73 -16.43 23.22 4.33
N GLY A 74 -15.54 22.41 4.89
CA GLY A 74 -14.30 22.82 5.53
C GLY A 74 -13.16 23.07 4.55
N LEU A 75 -12.02 23.48 5.09
CA LEU A 75 -10.78 23.55 4.31
C LEU A 75 -10.26 22.13 4.04
N ILE A 76 -10.15 21.76 2.77
CA ILE A 76 -9.52 20.53 2.35
C ILE A 76 -8.10 20.83 1.88
N ALA A 77 -7.12 20.23 2.54
CA ALA A 77 -5.71 20.30 2.18
C ALA A 77 -5.24 18.96 1.66
N ASP A 78 -4.83 18.90 0.39
CA ASP A 78 -4.28 17.70 -0.22
C ASP A 78 -2.76 17.63 0.04
N ILE A 79 -2.32 16.55 0.70
CA ILE A 79 -0.92 16.31 1.02
C ILE A 79 -0.33 15.35 0.00
N GLN A 80 0.38 15.90 -0.96
CA GLN A 80 1.04 15.14 -2.02
C GLN A 80 2.29 14.41 -1.52
N MET A 81 2.67 13.37 -2.26
CA MET A 81 3.95 12.71 -2.02
C MET A 81 5.11 13.70 -2.25
N PRO A 82 6.06 13.78 -1.29
CA PRO A 82 7.17 14.70 -1.42
C PRO A 82 8.10 14.29 -2.59
N ASP A 83 8.72 15.28 -3.22
CA ASP A 83 9.77 15.09 -4.19
C ASP A 83 11.05 14.49 -3.56
N LEU A 84 12.05 14.20 -4.37
CA LEU A 84 13.29 13.59 -3.88
C LEU A 84 14.03 14.49 -2.88
N GLU A 85 14.07 15.80 -3.13
CA GLU A 85 14.80 16.75 -2.29
C GLU A 85 14.12 16.85 -0.92
N THR A 86 12.81 16.95 -0.89
CA THR A 86 12.02 16.95 0.34
C THR A 86 12.18 15.63 1.11
N ARG A 87 12.20 14.47 0.43
CA ARG A 87 12.47 13.18 1.10
C ARG A 87 13.85 13.13 1.72
N VAL A 88 14.87 13.66 1.04
CA VAL A 88 16.25 13.79 1.56
C VAL A 88 16.26 14.66 2.83
N ALA A 89 15.60 15.81 2.79
CA ALA A 89 15.49 16.71 3.94
C ALA A 89 14.78 16.05 5.13
N ILE A 90 13.64 15.38 4.89
CA ILE A 90 12.91 14.63 5.91
C ILE A 90 13.78 13.54 6.53
N LEU A 91 14.49 12.77 5.70
CA LEU A 91 15.33 11.67 6.18
C LEU A 91 16.49 12.18 7.05
N LYS A 92 17.15 13.25 6.63
CA LYS A 92 18.21 13.91 7.44
C LYS A 92 17.68 14.38 8.79
N TYR A 93 16.59 15.12 8.79
CA TYR A 93 15.95 15.61 10.01
C TYR A 93 15.59 14.46 10.98
N LYS A 94 15.01 13.37 10.46
CA LYS A 94 14.65 12.21 11.28
C LYS A 94 15.87 11.44 11.80
N ALA A 95 16.94 11.36 11.03
CA ALA A 95 18.20 10.76 11.44
C ALA A 95 18.86 11.58 12.58
N GLU A 96 18.95 12.90 12.41
CA GLU A 96 19.49 13.83 13.42
C GLU A 96 18.73 13.75 14.74
N ARG A 97 17.39 13.80 14.70
CA ARG A 97 16.55 13.67 15.90
C ARG A 97 16.75 12.36 16.67
N ARG A 98 17.22 11.31 16.00
CA ARG A 98 17.49 9.99 16.58
C ARG A 98 18.98 9.77 16.88
N GLY A 99 19.83 10.77 16.67
CA GLY A 99 21.28 10.67 16.88
C GLY A 99 21.97 9.73 15.88
N ILE A 100 21.35 9.46 14.71
CA ILE A 100 21.90 8.56 13.70
C ILE A 100 22.78 9.34 12.75
N ARG A 101 24.07 8.98 12.66
CA ARG A 101 24.96 9.53 11.65
C ARG A 101 24.77 8.81 10.31
N LEU A 102 24.23 9.50 9.32
CA LEU A 102 24.05 8.98 7.96
C LEU A 102 24.97 9.67 6.96
N PRO A 103 25.82 8.94 6.24
CA PRO A 103 26.53 9.48 5.08
C PRO A 103 25.54 9.98 4.01
N ASN A 104 25.87 11.06 3.30
CA ASN A 104 24.99 11.66 2.29
C ASN A 104 24.60 10.66 1.18
N GLU A 105 25.49 9.76 0.79
CA GLU A 105 25.20 8.70 -0.18
C GLU A 105 24.12 7.72 0.30
N VAL A 106 24.10 7.39 1.60
CA VAL A 106 23.07 6.54 2.21
C VAL A 106 21.74 7.27 2.25
N VAL A 107 21.74 8.55 2.64
CA VAL A 107 20.55 9.39 2.61
C VAL A 107 19.94 9.44 1.22
N THR A 108 20.77 9.72 0.21
CA THR A 108 20.32 9.78 -1.19
C THR A 108 19.78 8.43 -1.66
N TYR A 109 20.46 7.34 -1.33
CA TYR A 109 20.03 5.98 -1.69
C TYR A 109 18.67 5.63 -1.09
N ILE A 110 18.52 5.75 0.24
CA ILE A 110 17.25 5.46 0.92
C ILE A 110 16.12 6.34 0.36
N SER A 111 16.37 7.65 0.15
CA SER A 111 15.37 8.57 -0.40
C SER A 111 14.94 8.22 -1.83
N ARG A 112 15.84 7.66 -2.65
CA ARG A 112 15.51 7.23 -4.02
C ARG A 112 14.64 5.98 -4.07
N ILE A 113 14.92 5.01 -3.20
CA ILE A 113 14.16 3.75 -3.19
C ILE A 113 12.81 3.86 -2.48
N SER A 114 12.68 4.76 -1.49
CA SER A 114 11.45 4.96 -0.72
C SER A 114 10.50 5.88 -1.46
N LYS A 115 9.74 5.34 -2.43
CA LYS A 115 8.85 6.11 -3.31
C LYS A 115 7.38 6.07 -2.89
N ARG A 116 6.98 5.11 -2.04
CA ARG A 116 5.57 4.83 -1.75
C ARG A 116 4.99 5.67 -0.62
N SER A 117 5.80 5.97 0.41
CA SER A 117 5.33 6.74 1.57
C SER A 117 6.50 7.21 2.44
N ILE A 118 6.25 8.21 3.30
CA ILE A 118 7.21 8.61 4.34
C ILE A 118 7.38 7.49 5.38
N ARG A 119 6.35 6.66 5.61
CA ARG A 119 6.47 5.47 6.48
C ARG A 119 7.48 4.47 5.93
N GLU A 120 7.54 4.28 4.61
CA GLU A 120 8.56 3.45 3.95
C GLU A 120 9.97 4.03 4.15
N LEU A 121 10.09 5.36 4.00
CA LEU A 121 11.35 6.08 4.22
C LEU A 121 11.89 5.87 5.65
N GLU A 122 11.01 6.03 6.64
CA GLU A 122 11.35 5.79 8.05
C GLU A 122 11.62 4.31 8.35
N GLY A 123 10.83 3.42 7.76
CA GLY A 123 11.02 1.98 7.88
C GLY A 123 12.39 1.54 7.36
N ASN A 124 12.81 2.06 6.21
CA ASN A 124 14.11 1.77 5.62
C ASN A 124 15.27 2.34 6.47
N LEU A 125 15.13 3.56 6.99
CA LEU A 125 16.08 4.11 7.97
C LEU A 125 16.24 3.21 9.19
N ASN A 126 15.11 2.79 9.78
CA ASN A 126 15.12 1.94 10.98
C ASN A 126 15.78 0.58 10.69
N LYS A 127 15.51 -0.04 9.53
CA LYS A 127 16.13 -1.32 9.15
C LYS A 127 17.66 -1.20 9.07
N VAL A 128 18.15 -0.18 8.37
CA VAL A 128 19.60 0.04 8.24
C VAL A 128 20.25 0.29 9.60
N ARG A 129 19.61 1.11 10.45
CA ARG A 129 20.08 1.38 11.81
C ARG A 129 20.14 0.10 12.63
N MET A 130 19.03 -0.64 12.73
CA MET A 130 18.97 -1.86 13.54
C MET A 130 20.01 -2.88 13.09
N PHE A 131 20.21 -3.04 11.78
CA PHE A 131 21.21 -3.98 11.26
C PHE A 131 22.63 -3.54 11.59
N SER A 132 22.93 -2.24 11.48
CA SER A 132 24.19 -1.65 11.90
C SER A 132 24.48 -1.91 13.40
N GLU A 133 23.49 -1.65 14.26
CA GLU A 133 23.61 -1.85 15.72
C GLU A 133 23.81 -3.34 16.06
N LEU A 134 23.04 -4.25 15.43
CA LEU A 134 23.13 -5.69 15.69
C LEU A 134 24.46 -6.31 15.23
N GLN A 135 25.05 -5.79 14.17
CA GLN A 135 26.30 -6.31 13.59
C GLN A 135 27.55 -5.54 14.11
N GLY A 136 27.35 -4.45 14.83
CA GLY A 136 28.45 -3.55 15.24
C GLY A 136 29.17 -2.88 14.05
N LEU A 137 28.47 -2.66 12.93
CA LEU A 137 29.01 -2.11 11.70
C LEU A 137 28.62 -0.64 11.54
N GLU A 138 29.51 0.17 10.98
CA GLU A 138 29.16 1.54 10.60
C GLU A 138 28.19 1.56 9.41
N ILE A 139 27.28 2.54 9.41
CA ILE A 139 26.34 2.75 8.32
C ILE A 139 27.08 3.30 7.11
N ASN A 140 27.11 2.54 6.03
CA ASN A 140 27.64 2.94 4.74
C ASN A 140 26.71 2.48 3.60
N LEU A 141 27.02 2.86 2.37
CA LEU A 141 26.17 2.56 1.21
C LEU A 141 26.08 1.05 0.93
N GLU A 142 27.15 0.29 1.15
CA GLU A 142 27.14 -1.16 0.95
C GLU A 142 26.21 -1.86 1.94
N LEU A 143 26.30 -1.47 3.22
CA LEU A 143 25.39 -1.96 4.25
C LEU A 143 23.94 -1.62 3.91
N ALA A 144 23.67 -0.36 3.55
CA ALA A 144 22.33 0.08 3.18
C ALA A 144 21.78 -0.70 1.98
N LYS A 145 22.59 -0.90 0.94
CA LYS A 145 22.21 -1.75 -0.20
C LYS A 145 21.96 -3.18 0.23
N LYS A 146 22.84 -3.81 1.00
CA LYS A 146 22.70 -5.18 1.47
C LYS A 146 21.41 -5.37 2.27
N VAL A 147 21.10 -4.44 3.18
CA VAL A 147 19.91 -4.53 4.06
C VAL A 147 18.62 -4.24 3.32
N LEU A 148 18.64 -3.31 2.37
CA LEU A 148 17.45 -2.85 1.68
C LEU A 148 17.22 -3.56 0.35
N SER A 149 18.26 -4.08 -0.33
CA SER A 149 18.12 -4.91 -1.54
C SER A 149 17.51 -6.27 -1.24
N THR A 150 17.66 -6.81 -0.03
CA THR A 150 16.90 -7.99 0.42
C THR A 150 15.39 -7.73 0.50
N HIS A 151 14.94 -6.48 0.37
CA HIS A 151 13.53 -6.09 0.27
C HIS A 151 13.16 -5.45 -1.07
N ASP A 152 14.13 -5.01 -1.88
CA ASP A 152 13.92 -4.60 -3.28
C ASP A 152 14.10 -5.75 -4.28
N GLU A 153 14.44 -6.93 -3.78
CA GLU A 153 13.84 -8.18 -4.20
C GLU A 153 12.45 -8.34 -3.54
N SER A 154 11.57 -7.34 -3.53
CA SER A 154 10.33 -7.53 -4.26
C SER A 154 10.79 -7.94 -5.65
N VAL A 155 11.04 -9.21 -5.84
CA VAL A 155 10.82 -9.91 -7.08
C VAL A 155 9.56 -9.22 -7.62
N THR A 156 9.74 -8.26 -8.53
CA THR A 156 8.63 -7.84 -9.35
C THR A 156 8.39 -9.10 -10.14
N ILE A 157 7.59 -9.99 -9.51
CA ILE A 157 7.24 -11.27 -10.12
C ILE A 157 6.70 -10.87 -11.48
N THR A 158 7.51 -11.01 -12.49
CA THR A 158 7.12 -10.70 -13.86
C THR A 158 6.32 -11.87 -14.41
N ILE A 159 5.53 -11.61 -15.45
CA ILE A 159 4.81 -12.69 -16.16
C ILE A 159 5.79 -13.77 -16.59
N ASP A 160 6.99 -13.39 -17.04
CA ASP A 160 7.98 -14.35 -17.56
C ASP A 160 8.64 -15.16 -16.44
N GLU A 161 8.84 -14.58 -15.25
CA GLU A 161 9.32 -15.33 -14.08
C GLU A 161 8.29 -16.36 -13.60
N ILE A 162 7.00 -15.98 -13.53
CA ILE A 162 5.94 -16.96 -13.19
C ILE A 162 5.93 -18.10 -14.20
N LYS A 163 6.02 -17.79 -15.50
CA LYS A 163 6.09 -18.81 -16.55
C LYS A 163 7.31 -19.72 -16.39
N LYS A 164 8.49 -19.13 -16.10
CA LYS A 164 9.73 -19.87 -15.90
C LYS A 164 9.63 -20.84 -14.73
N ILE A 165 9.18 -20.35 -13.56
CA ILE A 165 8.98 -21.16 -12.37
C ILE A 165 7.99 -22.30 -12.62
N CYS A 166 6.87 -22.01 -13.29
CA CYS A 166 5.88 -23.03 -13.63
C CYS A 166 6.45 -24.08 -14.62
N ALA A 167 7.19 -23.62 -15.64
CA ALA A 167 7.83 -24.52 -16.60
C ALA A 167 8.83 -25.47 -15.93
N GLU A 168 9.67 -24.99 -15.04
CA GLU A 168 10.62 -25.76 -14.27
C GLU A 168 9.92 -26.75 -13.32
N HIS A 169 8.90 -26.30 -12.56
CA HIS A 169 8.16 -27.16 -11.64
C HIS A 169 7.46 -28.32 -12.34
N PHE A 170 6.81 -28.06 -13.47
CA PHE A 170 6.09 -29.08 -14.24
C PHE A 170 6.99 -29.82 -15.25
N LYS A 171 8.31 -29.52 -15.28
CA LYS A 171 9.32 -30.12 -16.18
C LYS A 171 8.92 -30.03 -17.66
N VAL A 172 8.40 -28.86 -18.06
CA VAL A 172 8.03 -28.54 -19.45
C VAL A 172 8.91 -27.41 -19.98
N ARG A 173 9.02 -27.27 -21.30
CA ARG A 173 9.78 -26.16 -21.88
C ARG A 173 8.97 -24.86 -21.78
N LEU A 174 9.64 -23.74 -21.48
CA LEU A 174 9.01 -22.42 -21.36
C LEU A 174 8.18 -22.05 -22.59
N ASN A 175 8.71 -22.35 -23.80
CA ASN A 175 8.04 -22.06 -25.07
C ASN A 175 6.74 -22.88 -25.25
N ASP A 176 6.62 -24.04 -24.61
CA ASP A 176 5.43 -24.89 -24.70
C ASP A 176 4.21 -24.28 -23.99
N LEU A 177 4.44 -23.40 -23.00
CA LEU A 177 3.36 -22.70 -22.32
C LEU A 177 2.57 -21.78 -23.28
N GLY A 178 3.24 -21.17 -24.26
CA GLY A 178 2.61 -20.38 -25.34
C GLY A 178 2.07 -21.18 -26.50
N SER A 179 2.47 -22.45 -26.65
CA SER A 179 2.17 -23.29 -27.79
C SER A 179 0.69 -23.73 -27.87
N LYS A 180 0.30 -24.35 -29.01
CA LYS A 180 -1.01 -25.01 -29.19
C LYS A 180 -1.06 -26.42 -28.57
N THR A 181 0.04 -26.93 -28.01
CA THR A 181 0.15 -28.28 -27.46
C THR A 181 -0.82 -28.47 -26.29
N ARG A 182 -1.49 -29.66 -26.29
CA ARG A 182 -2.55 -29.99 -25.31
C ARG A 182 -2.21 -31.18 -24.41
N THR A 183 -0.94 -31.56 -24.31
CA THR A 183 -0.54 -32.62 -23.36
C THR A 183 -0.82 -32.19 -21.91
N LYS A 184 -1.24 -33.14 -21.10
CA LYS A 184 -1.70 -32.88 -19.71
C LYS A 184 -0.71 -32.05 -18.89
N PRO A 185 0.63 -32.33 -18.85
CA PRO A 185 1.57 -31.53 -18.08
C PRO A 185 1.64 -30.06 -18.54
N ILE A 186 1.66 -29.82 -19.87
CA ILE A 186 1.74 -28.47 -20.44
C ILE A 186 0.46 -27.67 -20.16
N VAL A 187 -0.71 -28.33 -20.27
CA VAL A 187 -1.99 -27.69 -19.98
C VAL A 187 -2.08 -27.29 -18.50
N THR A 188 -1.69 -28.20 -17.61
CA THR A 188 -1.69 -27.91 -16.15
C THR A 188 -0.72 -26.79 -15.81
N ALA A 189 0.52 -26.84 -16.29
CA ALA A 189 1.51 -25.78 -16.09
C ALA A 189 1.01 -24.42 -16.57
N ARG A 190 0.38 -24.38 -17.75
CA ARG A 190 -0.23 -23.19 -18.34
C ARG A 190 -1.36 -22.63 -17.48
N GLN A 191 -2.26 -23.48 -17.00
CA GLN A 191 -3.40 -23.08 -16.18
C GLN A 191 -2.93 -22.53 -14.82
N VAL A 192 -1.98 -23.18 -14.16
CA VAL A 192 -1.37 -22.71 -12.92
C VAL A 192 -0.67 -21.35 -13.14
N ALA A 193 0.11 -21.21 -14.21
CA ALA A 193 0.78 -19.95 -14.51
C ALA A 193 -0.21 -18.80 -14.75
N MET A 194 -1.29 -19.04 -15.51
CA MET A 194 -2.36 -18.03 -15.72
C MET A 194 -3.04 -17.64 -14.42
N PHE A 195 -3.32 -18.60 -13.53
CA PHE A 195 -3.90 -18.36 -12.21
C PHE A 195 -2.98 -17.52 -11.33
N LEU A 196 -1.70 -17.87 -11.24
CA LEU A 196 -0.71 -17.14 -10.44
C LEU A 196 -0.51 -15.70 -10.95
N ILE A 197 -0.48 -15.50 -12.27
CA ILE A 197 -0.39 -14.17 -12.89
C ILE A 197 -1.62 -13.33 -12.51
N LYS A 198 -2.81 -13.87 -12.60
CA LYS A 198 -4.03 -13.15 -12.21
C LYS A 198 -4.02 -12.79 -10.72
N LYS A 199 -3.65 -13.75 -9.86
CA LYS A 199 -3.66 -13.61 -8.40
C LYS A 199 -2.62 -12.61 -7.88
N HIS A 200 -1.41 -12.59 -8.46
CA HIS A 200 -0.27 -11.82 -7.92
C HIS A 200 0.05 -10.55 -8.69
N LEU A 201 -0.32 -10.47 -9.98
CA LEU A 201 -0.04 -9.31 -10.83
C LEU A 201 -1.30 -8.54 -11.23
N ASP A 202 -2.47 -9.03 -10.90
CA ASP A 202 -3.81 -8.49 -11.23
C ASP A 202 -3.96 -8.02 -12.69
N LYS A 203 -3.31 -8.72 -13.62
CA LYS A 203 -3.38 -8.40 -15.05
C LYS A 203 -4.77 -8.71 -15.62
N SER A 204 -5.15 -8.00 -16.69
CA SER A 204 -6.40 -8.28 -17.41
C SER A 204 -6.36 -9.67 -18.07
N LEU A 205 -7.53 -10.32 -18.24
CA LEU A 205 -7.61 -11.62 -18.91
C LEU A 205 -7.07 -11.58 -20.35
N VAL A 206 -7.21 -10.44 -21.02
CA VAL A 206 -6.71 -10.20 -22.37
C VAL A 206 -5.17 -10.15 -22.38
N ASP A 207 -4.56 -9.42 -21.46
CA ASP A 207 -3.10 -9.33 -21.35
C ASP A 207 -2.47 -10.68 -21.00
N ILE A 208 -3.11 -11.41 -20.07
CA ILE A 208 -2.70 -12.79 -19.77
C ILE A 208 -2.76 -13.66 -21.01
N GLY A 209 -3.88 -13.65 -21.74
CA GLY A 209 -4.04 -14.42 -22.97
C GLY A 209 -2.98 -14.09 -24.01
N ARG A 210 -2.69 -12.80 -24.20
CA ARG A 210 -1.65 -12.31 -25.11
C ARG A 210 -0.26 -12.86 -24.72
N SER A 211 0.07 -12.89 -23.46
CA SER A 211 1.37 -13.39 -22.95
C SER A 211 1.56 -14.90 -23.14
N PHE A 212 0.49 -15.67 -23.39
CA PHE A 212 0.52 -17.12 -23.63
C PHE A 212 0.30 -17.47 -25.12
N GLY A 213 0.82 -16.67 -26.03
CA GLY A 213 0.75 -16.93 -27.46
C GLY A 213 -0.59 -16.55 -28.10
N GLY A 214 -1.20 -15.47 -27.62
CA GLY A 214 -2.44 -14.92 -28.17
C GLY A 214 -3.68 -15.75 -27.85
N LYS A 215 -3.72 -16.41 -26.69
CA LYS A 215 -4.91 -17.18 -26.28
C LYS A 215 -6.04 -16.23 -25.91
N ASP A 216 -7.25 -16.63 -26.26
CA ASP A 216 -8.46 -15.89 -25.98
C ASP A 216 -8.71 -15.76 -24.46
N HIS A 217 -9.35 -14.67 -24.05
CA HIS A 217 -9.71 -14.40 -22.64
C HIS A 217 -10.60 -15.50 -22.04
N THR A 218 -11.44 -16.18 -22.86
CA THR A 218 -12.26 -17.31 -22.44
C THR A 218 -11.40 -18.51 -22.03
N THR A 219 -10.26 -18.73 -22.70
CA THR A 219 -9.29 -19.76 -22.34
C THR A 219 -8.66 -19.47 -20.99
N VAL A 220 -8.32 -18.20 -20.72
CA VAL A 220 -7.79 -17.77 -19.41
C VAL A 220 -8.84 -17.95 -18.33
N MET A 221 -10.07 -17.51 -18.55
CA MET A 221 -11.18 -17.66 -17.60
C MET A 221 -11.44 -19.13 -17.23
N ASN A 222 -11.42 -20.02 -18.23
CA ASN A 222 -11.57 -21.46 -18.01
C ASN A 222 -10.38 -22.04 -17.22
N ALA A 223 -9.14 -21.53 -17.44
CA ALA A 223 -7.98 -21.92 -16.68
C ALA A 223 -8.11 -21.54 -15.19
N LEU A 224 -8.59 -20.33 -14.92
CA LEU A 224 -8.80 -19.84 -13.54
C LEU A 224 -9.82 -20.71 -12.79
N ARG A 225 -10.96 -21.05 -13.44
CA ARG A 225 -12.01 -21.88 -12.84
C ARG A 225 -11.57 -23.31 -12.51
N ARG A 226 -10.54 -23.84 -13.21
CA ARG A 226 -10.05 -25.21 -12.99
C ARG A 226 -9.03 -25.33 -11.86
N ILE A 227 -8.42 -24.23 -11.47
CA ILE A 227 -7.37 -24.20 -10.44
C ILE A 227 -7.93 -23.69 -9.10
N GLN A 228 -9.08 -22.99 -9.10
CA GLN A 228 -9.85 -22.69 -7.88
C GLN A 228 -10.49 -23.98 -7.33
#